data_5337610a93e87b5a55da5f740ed302d1
#
_entry.id   5337610a93e87b5a55da5f740ed302d1
#
_cell.length_a   1.000
_cell.length_b   1.000
_cell.length_c   1.000
_cell.angle_alpha   90.00
_cell.angle_beta   90.00
_cell.angle_gamma   90.00
#
_symmetry.space_group_name_H-M   'P 1'
#
loop_
_entity.id
_entity.type
_entity.pdbx_description
1 polymer ?
#
loop_
_entity_poly.entity_id
_entity_poly.type
_entity_poly.pdbx_seq_one_letter_code
_entity_poly.pdbx_strand_id
1 'polypeptide(L)'
;ADYVTTSYQEILSDDNIDLVIICTRHDSHGDLVLKALNAGKNVFVEKPLAVNQDELNSIKEFYLSKTTQLEKPVLMVGFNRRFSQFSTEIKKHTSKRLNPLFIRYRMNAGFIPLDSWHHDHGGRIVGEACHIIDFISNLTDSSIESIKVEKLDLYESKFSKEDNVTIVIKYADGSIGSIDYFATGNK
;
A
#
# COMPACT_ATOMS: atom_id res chain seq x y z
N ALA A 1 -9.55 15.95 22.35
CA ALA A 1 -10.43 14.78 22.15
C ALA A 1 -11.60 14.90 23.11
N ASP A 2 -12.80 14.63 22.65
CA ASP A 2 -14.02 14.73 23.46
C ASP A 2 -14.09 13.58 24.46
N TYR A 3 -13.58 12.40 24.07
CA TYR A 3 -13.39 11.26 24.95
C TYR A 3 -12.22 10.37 24.47
N VAL A 4 -11.79 9.43 25.32
CA VAL A 4 -10.76 8.44 25.04
C VAL A 4 -11.27 7.08 25.49
N THR A 5 -11.09 6.04 24.65
CA THR A 5 -11.50 4.67 24.97
C THR A 5 -10.44 3.67 24.48
N THR A 6 -10.39 2.50 25.10
CA THR A 6 -9.63 1.33 24.65
C THR A 6 -10.48 0.35 23.83
N SER A 7 -11.79 0.66 23.65
CA SER A 7 -12.75 -0.15 22.91
C SER A 7 -13.06 0.50 21.57
N TYR A 8 -12.56 -0.09 20.48
CA TYR A 8 -12.93 0.38 19.14
C TYR A 8 -14.43 0.17 18.82
N GLN A 9 -15.10 -0.75 19.51
CA GLN A 9 -16.55 -0.98 19.36
C GLN A 9 -17.35 0.26 19.74
N GLU A 10 -16.94 0.98 20.79
CA GLU A 10 -17.59 2.23 21.20
C GLU A 10 -17.47 3.29 20.07
N ILE A 11 -16.30 3.38 19.45
CA ILE A 11 -16.07 4.28 18.31
C ILE A 11 -17.00 3.91 17.12
N LEU A 12 -17.07 2.61 16.79
CA LEU A 12 -17.86 2.14 15.66
C LEU A 12 -19.38 2.31 15.86
N SER A 13 -19.85 2.23 17.12
CA SER A 13 -21.27 2.41 17.48
C SER A 13 -21.71 3.85 17.72
N ASP A 14 -20.79 4.80 17.74
CA ASP A 14 -21.11 6.22 17.96
C ASP A 14 -21.56 6.86 16.63
N ASP A 15 -22.83 7.24 16.54
CA ASP A 15 -23.43 7.86 15.35
C ASP A 15 -22.89 9.27 15.04
N ASN A 16 -22.20 9.92 15.98
CA ASN A 16 -21.56 11.21 15.77
C ASN A 16 -20.17 11.09 15.10
N ILE A 17 -19.67 9.89 14.89
CA ILE A 17 -18.40 9.64 14.22
C ILE A 17 -18.65 9.24 12.77
N ASP A 18 -18.25 10.08 11.81
CA ASP A 18 -18.39 9.85 10.36
C ASP A 18 -17.16 9.20 9.73
N LEU A 19 -15.98 9.39 10.33
CA LEU A 19 -14.69 8.98 9.79
C LEU A 19 -13.84 8.30 10.86
N VAL A 20 -13.33 7.13 10.54
CA VAL A 20 -12.34 6.40 11.35
C VAL A 20 -10.96 6.46 10.70
N ILE A 21 -9.94 6.85 11.46
CA ILE A 21 -8.54 6.85 11.02
C ILE A 21 -7.82 5.68 11.69
N ILE A 22 -7.30 4.73 10.88
CA ILE A 22 -6.62 3.52 11.34
C ILE A 22 -5.12 3.70 11.14
N CYS A 23 -4.36 3.79 12.25
CA CYS A 23 -2.91 3.95 12.29
C CYS A 23 -2.26 2.89 13.19
N THR A 24 -2.80 1.70 13.20
CA THR A 24 -2.33 0.56 14.00
C THR A 24 -1.17 -0.19 13.30
N ARG A 25 -0.81 -1.36 13.78
CA ARG A 25 0.11 -2.24 13.05
C ARG A 25 -0.57 -2.86 11.84
N HIS A 26 0.22 -3.22 10.85
CA HIS A 26 -0.21 -3.70 9.54
C HIS A 26 -1.17 -4.90 9.59
N ASP A 27 -0.95 -5.81 10.54
CA ASP A 27 -1.72 -7.04 10.75
C ASP A 27 -3.17 -6.82 11.19
N SER A 28 -3.48 -5.62 11.68
CA SER A 28 -4.84 -5.28 12.13
C SER A 28 -5.62 -4.41 11.14
N HIS A 29 -4.98 -3.92 10.08
CA HIS A 29 -5.61 -2.96 9.16
C HIS A 29 -6.83 -3.54 8.47
N GLY A 30 -6.70 -4.72 7.82
CA GLY A 30 -7.78 -5.31 7.04
C GLY A 30 -9.03 -5.60 7.87
N ASP A 31 -8.86 -6.18 9.05
CA ASP A 31 -9.95 -6.48 9.98
C ASP A 31 -10.67 -5.21 10.48
N LEU A 32 -9.90 -4.21 10.94
CA LEU A 32 -10.47 -2.94 11.43
C LEU A 32 -11.15 -2.14 10.32
N VAL A 33 -10.58 -2.13 9.11
CA VAL A 33 -11.20 -1.51 7.93
C VAL A 33 -12.56 -2.14 7.65
N LEU A 34 -12.63 -3.48 7.58
CA LEU A 34 -13.86 -4.17 7.28
C LEU A 34 -14.95 -3.93 8.34
N LYS A 35 -14.55 -3.91 9.61
CA LYS A 35 -15.46 -3.59 10.75
C LYS A 35 -15.99 -2.16 10.65
N ALA A 36 -15.13 -1.18 10.36
CA ALA A 36 -15.55 0.21 10.22
C ALA A 36 -16.47 0.43 9.02
N LEU A 37 -16.17 -0.18 7.87
CA LEU A 37 -17.01 -0.13 6.68
C LEU A 37 -18.39 -0.77 6.92
N ASN A 38 -18.45 -1.90 7.64
CA ASN A 38 -19.70 -2.55 8.00
C ASN A 38 -20.54 -1.73 8.99
N ALA A 39 -19.89 -0.91 9.83
CA ALA A 39 -20.54 0.06 10.69
C ALA A 39 -20.95 1.36 9.96
N GLY A 40 -20.78 1.42 8.63
CA GLY A 40 -21.15 2.59 7.82
C GLY A 40 -20.18 3.78 7.93
N LYS A 41 -19.01 3.60 8.54
CA LYS A 41 -18.03 4.68 8.74
C LYS A 41 -17.12 4.83 7.51
N ASN A 42 -16.83 6.07 7.12
CA ASN A 42 -15.74 6.34 6.21
C ASN A 42 -14.41 5.97 6.87
N VAL A 43 -13.43 5.53 6.08
CA VAL A 43 -12.18 5.02 6.61
C VAL A 43 -11.00 5.67 5.90
N PHE A 44 -10.07 6.21 6.68
CA PHE A 44 -8.69 6.41 6.28
C PHE A 44 -7.83 5.36 6.98
N VAL A 45 -7.06 4.59 6.24
CA VAL A 45 -6.16 3.58 6.80
C VAL A 45 -4.73 3.82 6.34
N GLU A 46 -3.77 3.74 7.25
CA GLU A 46 -2.36 3.71 6.88
C GLU A 46 -2.06 2.48 5.99
N LYS A 47 -1.06 2.62 5.16
CA LYS A 47 -0.61 1.52 4.28
C LYS A 47 0.12 0.42 5.10
N PRO A 48 0.11 -0.83 4.66
CA PRO A 48 -0.71 -1.40 3.59
C PRO A 48 -2.17 -1.56 4.02
N LEU A 49 -3.09 -1.60 3.07
CA LEU A 49 -4.52 -1.83 3.34
C LEU A 49 -4.77 -3.18 4.03
N ALA A 50 -4.07 -4.20 3.56
CA ALA A 50 -4.17 -5.58 4.02
C ALA A 50 -2.82 -6.27 3.88
N VAL A 51 -2.57 -7.32 4.64
CA VAL A 51 -1.32 -8.10 4.62
C VAL A 51 -1.49 -9.48 4.01
N ASN A 52 -2.72 -9.89 3.71
CA ASN A 52 -3.03 -11.14 3.06
C ASN A 52 -4.19 -11.00 2.07
N GLN A 53 -4.34 -12.02 1.21
CA GLN A 53 -5.31 -12.01 0.13
C GLN A 53 -6.76 -12.13 0.63
N ASP A 54 -6.99 -12.81 1.75
CA ASP A 54 -8.34 -13.04 2.28
C ASP A 54 -8.94 -11.74 2.83
N GLU A 55 -8.15 -10.94 3.54
CA GLU A 55 -8.56 -9.61 3.98
C GLU A 55 -8.89 -8.70 2.79
N LEU A 56 -8.02 -8.70 1.78
CA LEU A 56 -8.23 -7.88 0.58
C LEU A 56 -9.50 -8.32 -0.17
N ASN A 57 -9.75 -9.61 -0.29
CA ASN A 57 -10.95 -10.16 -0.92
C ASN A 57 -12.20 -9.75 -0.14
N SER A 58 -12.18 -9.84 1.18
CA SER A 58 -13.31 -9.44 2.03
C SER A 58 -13.67 -7.96 1.87
N ILE A 59 -12.67 -7.08 1.82
CA ILE A 59 -12.89 -5.65 1.56
C ILE A 59 -13.44 -5.43 0.14
N LYS A 60 -12.92 -6.14 -0.86
CA LYS A 60 -13.40 -6.08 -2.24
C LYS A 60 -14.86 -6.55 -2.34
N GLU A 61 -15.21 -7.64 -1.69
CA GLU A 61 -16.58 -8.18 -1.65
C GLU A 61 -17.56 -7.20 -1.00
N PHE A 62 -17.15 -6.51 0.07
CA PHE A 62 -17.95 -5.44 0.66
C PHE A 62 -18.36 -4.39 -0.38
N TYR A 63 -17.44 -3.97 -1.24
CA TYR A 63 -17.76 -3.01 -2.30
C TYR A 63 -18.54 -3.61 -3.46
N LEU A 64 -18.37 -4.87 -3.79
CA LEU A 64 -19.09 -5.53 -4.87
C LEU A 64 -20.55 -5.89 -4.50
N SER A 65 -20.81 -6.19 -3.22
CA SER A 65 -22.13 -6.60 -2.74
C SER A 65 -23.15 -5.47 -2.63
N LYS A 66 -22.70 -4.20 -2.57
CA LYS A 66 -23.59 -3.04 -2.45
C LYS A 66 -23.97 -2.48 -3.82
N THR A 67 -25.26 -2.26 -4.02
CA THR A 67 -25.88 -1.97 -5.32
C THR A 67 -25.65 -0.55 -5.83
N THR A 68 -25.45 0.42 -4.95
CA THR A 68 -25.24 1.83 -5.36
C THR A 68 -23.96 2.42 -4.75
N GLN A 69 -23.26 3.25 -5.55
CA GLN A 69 -22.03 3.93 -5.12
C GLN A 69 -22.30 4.95 -3.99
N LEU A 70 -23.49 5.54 -3.97
CA LEU A 70 -23.89 6.57 -2.98
C LEU A 70 -24.10 6.01 -1.55
N GLU A 71 -24.27 4.70 -1.42
CA GLU A 71 -24.50 4.03 -0.14
C GLU A 71 -23.23 3.42 0.47
N LYS A 72 -22.08 3.58 -0.19
CA LYS A 72 -20.82 2.98 0.25
C LYS A 72 -19.98 4.00 1.00
N PRO A 73 -19.52 3.67 2.22
CA PRO A 73 -18.50 4.47 2.88
C PRO A 73 -17.25 4.63 2.01
N VAL A 74 -16.58 5.75 2.13
CA VAL A 74 -15.33 6.01 1.44
C VAL A 74 -14.20 5.29 2.16
N LEU A 75 -13.35 4.59 1.41
CA LEU A 75 -12.09 4.02 1.89
C LEU A 75 -10.93 4.71 1.21
N MET A 76 -10.05 5.31 1.99
CA MET A 76 -8.80 5.90 1.52
C MET A 76 -7.60 5.21 2.18
N VAL A 77 -6.64 4.75 1.37
CA VAL A 77 -5.38 4.19 1.86
C VAL A 77 -4.29 5.24 1.85
N GLY A 78 -3.52 5.33 2.93
CA GLY A 78 -2.52 6.37 3.20
C GLY A 78 -1.25 6.31 2.34
N PHE A 79 -1.36 6.16 1.04
CA PHE A 79 -0.23 6.26 0.11
C PHE A 79 0.18 7.72 -0.09
N ASN A 80 0.86 8.25 0.92
CA ASN A 80 1.19 9.68 1.01
C ASN A 80 2.19 10.18 -0.03
N ARG A 81 3.07 9.32 -0.58
CA ARG A 81 4.14 9.75 -1.51
C ARG A 81 3.60 10.39 -2.79
N ARG A 82 2.44 9.95 -3.28
CA ARG A 82 1.79 10.52 -4.46
C ARG A 82 1.38 11.99 -4.30
N PHE A 83 1.21 12.44 -3.05
CA PHE A 83 0.80 13.81 -2.71
C PHE A 83 1.96 14.71 -2.33
N SER A 84 3.20 14.20 -2.33
CA SER A 84 4.38 15.03 -2.05
C SER A 84 4.55 16.11 -3.13
N GLN A 85 5.16 17.24 -2.76
CA GLN A 85 5.43 18.35 -3.67
C GLN A 85 6.19 17.89 -4.93
N PHE A 86 7.20 17.02 -4.76
CA PHE A 86 7.98 16.49 -5.87
C PHE A 86 7.17 15.58 -6.77
N SER A 87 6.34 14.70 -6.19
CA SER A 87 5.45 13.81 -6.95
C SER A 87 4.45 14.59 -7.79
N THR A 88 3.87 15.63 -7.19
CA THR A 88 2.93 16.51 -7.87
C THR A 88 3.60 17.24 -9.05
N GLU A 89 4.83 17.72 -8.86
CA GLU A 89 5.57 18.38 -9.92
C GLU A 89 5.92 17.42 -11.06
N ILE A 90 6.43 16.21 -10.74
CA ILE A 90 6.69 15.18 -11.77
C ILE A 90 5.40 14.85 -12.53
N LYS A 91 4.27 14.69 -11.83
CA LYS A 91 2.97 14.37 -12.43
C LYS A 91 2.53 15.43 -13.45
N LYS A 92 2.77 16.72 -13.21
CA LYS A 92 2.46 17.80 -14.16
C LYS A 92 3.18 17.63 -15.50
N HIS A 93 4.42 17.13 -15.47
CA HIS A 93 5.21 16.88 -16.67
C HIS A 93 4.80 15.57 -17.36
N THR A 94 4.55 14.51 -16.59
CA THR A 94 4.23 13.18 -17.14
C THR A 94 2.80 13.10 -17.66
N SER A 95 1.84 13.85 -17.10
CA SER A 95 0.42 13.82 -17.54
C SER A 95 0.19 14.32 -18.98
N LYS A 96 1.11 15.11 -19.51
CA LYS A 96 1.02 15.66 -20.89
C LYS A 96 1.84 14.84 -21.90
N ARG A 97 2.37 13.69 -21.50
CA ARG A 97 3.19 12.85 -22.38
C ARG A 97 2.39 12.28 -23.54
N LEU A 98 3.05 12.09 -24.67
CA LEU A 98 2.48 11.44 -25.85
C LEU A 98 2.89 9.95 -25.95
N ASN A 99 3.93 9.54 -25.23
CA ASN A 99 4.47 8.18 -25.23
C ASN A 99 4.44 7.55 -23.85
N PRO A 100 4.48 6.21 -23.76
CA PRO A 100 4.65 5.48 -22.50
C PRO A 100 5.89 5.92 -21.72
N LEU A 101 5.85 5.77 -20.41
CA LEU A 101 6.97 6.05 -19.51
C LEU A 101 7.83 4.81 -19.30
N PHE A 102 9.13 5.03 -19.17
CA PHE A 102 10.02 4.10 -18.50
C PHE A 102 10.48 4.71 -17.18
N ILE A 103 10.10 4.10 -16.05
CA ILE A 103 10.39 4.58 -14.70
C ILE A 103 11.25 3.55 -13.99
N ARG A 104 12.41 3.97 -13.50
CA ARG A 104 13.24 3.15 -12.62
C ARG A 104 13.34 3.77 -11.25
N TYR A 105 12.97 2.98 -10.23
CA TYR A 105 13.07 3.37 -8.83
C TYR A 105 14.04 2.42 -8.12
N ARG A 106 15.05 3.00 -7.47
CA ARG A 106 16.01 2.23 -6.69
C ARG A 106 15.89 2.60 -5.21
N MET A 107 15.73 1.60 -4.35
CA MET A 107 15.64 1.77 -2.91
C MET A 107 16.64 0.89 -2.19
N ASN A 108 17.65 1.51 -1.57
CA ASN A 108 18.48 0.84 -0.58
C ASN A 108 17.79 0.97 0.77
N ALA A 109 17.04 -0.05 1.19
CA ALA A 109 16.26 -0.06 2.41
C ALA A 109 17.13 -0.32 3.66
N GLY A 110 18.35 -0.84 3.46
CA GLY A 110 19.30 -1.18 4.51
C GLY A 110 18.88 -2.42 5.32
N PHE A 111 19.84 -2.92 6.09
CA PHE A 111 19.68 -4.11 6.91
C PHE A 111 18.68 -3.89 8.06
N ILE A 112 17.84 -4.89 8.29
CA ILE A 112 17.00 -5.05 9.49
C ILE A 112 17.19 -6.49 9.99
N PRO A 113 17.38 -6.73 11.33
CA PRO A 113 17.49 -8.07 11.90
C PRO A 113 16.28 -8.94 11.59
N LEU A 114 16.50 -10.25 11.38
CA LEU A 114 15.44 -11.19 10.95
C LEU A 114 14.32 -11.40 11.98
N ASP A 115 14.60 -11.16 13.25
CA ASP A 115 13.63 -11.22 14.36
C ASP A 115 12.78 -9.94 14.49
N SER A 116 12.97 -8.97 13.61
CA SER A 116 12.19 -7.73 13.62
C SER A 116 10.79 -7.96 13.03
N TRP A 117 9.78 -7.35 13.64
CA TRP A 117 8.39 -7.36 13.19
C TRP A 117 8.20 -6.86 11.74
N HIS A 118 9.19 -6.16 11.16
CA HIS A 118 9.15 -5.73 9.76
C HIS A 118 9.16 -6.89 8.75
N HIS A 119 9.56 -8.09 9.20
CA HIS A 119 9.53 -9.30 8.38
C HIS A 119 8.25 -10.10 8.52
N ASP A 120 7.38 -9.71 9.47
CA ASP A 120 6.08 -10.35 9.67
C ASP A 120 5.07 -9.92 8.58
N HIS A 121 4.01 -10.71 8.41
CA HIS A 121 2.81 -10.32 7.64
C HIS A 121 3.09 -9.73 6.25
N GLY A 122 3.82 -10.47 5.41
CA GLY A 122 4.15 -10.05 4.03
C GLY A 122 5.45 -9.26 3.91
N GLY A 123 6.14 -9.01 5.03
CA GLY A 123 7.48 -8.46 5.08
C GLY A 123 7.59 -7.05 4.52
N ARG A 124 8.82 -6.67 4.22
CA ARG A 124 9.15 -5.30 3.81
C ARG A 124 8.66 -4.96 2.40
N ILE A 125 8.46 -5.94 1.54
CA ILE A 125 7.92 -5.67 0.20
C ILE A 125 6.47 -5.17 0.33
N VAL A 126 5.63 -5.82 1.13
CA VAL A 126 4.26 -5.37 1.39
C VAL A 126 4.25 -4.08 2.21
N GLY A 127 5.10 -4.00 3.26
CA GLY A 127 5.13 -2.85 4.17
C GLY A 127 5.79 -1.59 3.61
N GLU A 128 6.76 -1.71 2.69
CA GLU A 128 7.55 -0.57 2.19
C GLU A 128 7.47 -0.39 0.67
N ALA A 129 7.70 -1.46 -0.12
CA ALA A 129 7.73 -1.36 -1.57
C ALA A 129 6.36 -1.01 -2.17
N CYS A 130 5.26 -1.28 -1.45
CA CYS A 130 3.91 -0.85 -1.83
C CYS A 130 3.82 0.66 -2.11
N HIS A 131 4.55 1.49 -1.37
CA HIS A 131 4.65 2.93 -1.64
C HIS A 131 5.24 3.26 -3.01
N ILE A 132 6.20 2.45 -3.46
CA ILE A 132 6.88 2.67 -4.75
C ILE A 132 5.98 2.22 -5.87
N ILE A 133 5.30 1.08 -5.70
CA ILE A 133 4.32 0.57 -6.65
C ILE A 133 3.19 1.60 -6.84
N ASP A 134 2.64 2.11 -5.75
CA ASP A 134 1.63 3.15 -5.76
C ASP A 134 2.12 4.43 -6.47
N PHE A 135 3.34 4.88 -6.15
CA PHE A 135 3.93 6.06 -6.74
C PHE A 135 4.10 5.94 -8.27
N ILE A 136 4.65 4.81 -8.75
CA ILE A 136 4.82 4.56 -10.19
C ILE A 136 3.46 4.48 -10.87
N SER A 137 2.49 3.77 -10.28
CA SER A 137 1.12 3.68 -10.79
C SER A 137 0.43 5.05 -10.88
N ASN A 138 0.67 5.92 -9.91
CA ASN A 138 0.19 7.29 -9.94
C ASN A 138 0.82 8.11 -11.09
N LEU A 139 2.11 7.92 -11.38
CA LEU A 139 2.78 8.65 -12.47
C LEU A 139 2.34 8.16 -13.85
N THR A 140 2.15 6.86 -14.02
CA THR A 140 1.69 6.27 -15.29
C THR A 140 0.22 6.55 -15.55
N ASP A 141 -0.60 6.67 -14.51
CA ASP A 141 -2.05 6.83 -14.58
C ASP A 141 -2.73 5.71 -15.39
N SER A 142 -2.20 4.50 -15.28
CA SER A 142 -2.59 3.33 -16.04
C SER A 142 -2.67 2.09 -15.17
N SER A 143 -3.53 1.16 -15.53
CA SER A 143 -3.68 -0.11 -14.82
C SER A 143 -2.48 -1.03 -15.04
N ILE A 144 -2.16 -1.83 -14.04
CA ILE A 144 -1.11 -2.86 -14.12
C ILE A 144 -1.62 -4.00 -15.01
N GLU A 145 -0.82 -4.36 -16.01
CA GLU A 145 -1.07 -5.50 -16.92
C GLU A 145 -0.37 -6.77 -16.42
N SER A 146 0.90 -6.65 -16.02
CA SER A 146 1.67 -7.77 -15.49
C SER A 146 2.78 -7.33 -14.55
N ILE A 147 3.19 -8.26 -13.68
CA ILE A 147 4.30 -8.07 -12.73
C ILE A 147 5.25 -9.27 -12.87
N LYS A 148 6.54 -9.00 -12.92
CA LYS A 148 7.62 -10.00 -12.84
C LYS A 148 8.53 -9.63 -11.69
N VAL A 149 8.95 -10.63 -10.92
CA VAL A 149 9.83 -10.46 -9.76
C VAL A 149 10.99 -11.42 -9.88
N GLU A 150 12.20 -10.88 -9.72
CA GLU A 150 13.43 -11.67 -9.59
C GLU A 150 14.04 -11.40 -8.22
N LYS A 151 14.46 -12.43 -7.54
CA LYS A 151 15.09 -12.36 -6.21
C LYS A 151 16.58 -12.59 -6.33
N LEU A 152 17.32 -11.89 -5.50
CA LEU A 152 18.77 -12.13 -5.38
C LEU A 152 19.01 -13.33 -4.47
N ASP A 153 19.77 -14.31 -4.97
CA ASP A 153 20.23 -15.45 -4.18
C ASP A 153 21.40 -15.03 -3.28
N LEU A 154 21.09 -14.85 -2.00
CA LEU A 154 22.07 -14.43 -1.01
C LEU A 154 22.72 -15.64 -0.33
N TYR A 155 24.05 -15.61 -0.20
CA TYR A 155 24.82 -16.62 0.54
C TYR A 155 24.84 -16.34 2.04
N GLU A 156 24.73 -15.06 2.47
CA GLU A 156 24.73 -14.67 3.87
C GLU A 156 23.34 -14.82 4.48
N SER A 157 23.24 -15.65 5.55
CA SER A 157 21.97 -15.96 6.24
C SER A 157 21.41 -14.82 7.11
N LYS A 158 22.17 -13.74 7.32
CA LYS A 158 21.72 -12.60 8.12
C LYS A 158 20.66 -11.72 7.42
N PHE A 159 20.58 -11.81 6.09
CA PHE A 159 19.61 -11.04 5.32
C PHE A 159 18.34 -11.87 5.04
N SER A 160 17.20 -11.22 5.05
CA SER A 160 15.97 -11.81 4.54
C SER A 160 16.09 -12.07 3.04
N LYS A 161 15.69 -13.28 2.60
CA LYS A 161 15.65 -13.64 1.17
C LYS A 161 14.62 -12.81 0.38
N GLU A 162 13.65 -12.21 1.08
CA GLU A 162 12.57 -11.44 0.48
C GLU A 162 12.92 -9.95 0.28
N ASP A 163 14.02 -9.47 0.89
CA ASP A 163 14.36 -8.04 0.94
C ASP A 163 15.29 -7.58 -0.19
N ASN A 164 15.57 -8.44 -1.16
CA ASN A 164 16.49 -8.12 -2.25
C ASN A 164 15.89 -8.60 -3.57
N VAL A 165 15.12 -7.71 -4.20
CA VAL A 165 14.32 -8.05 -5.38
C VAL A 165 14.38 -6.96 -6.43
N THR A 166 14.26 -7.37 -7.70
CA THR A 166 13.88 -6.50 -8.81
C THR A 166 12.45 -6.82 -9.22
N ILE A 167 11.59 -5.81 -9.24
CA ILE A 167 10.21 -5.91 -9.66
C ILE A 167 10.06 -5.14 -10.96
N VAL A 168 9.55 -5.79 -12.02
CA VAL A 168 9.21 -5.15 -13.29
C VAL A 168 7.70 -5.16 -13.45
N ILE A 169 7.11 -3.97 -13.61
CA ILE A 169 5.68 -3.75 -13.77
C ILE A 169 5.40 -3.26 -15.18
N LYS A 170 4.55 -3.96 -15.91
CA LYS A 170 4.02 -3.54 -17.21
C LYS A 170 2.65 -2.91 -17.01
N TYR A 171 2.42 -1.77 -17.61
CA TYR A 171 1.16 -1.04 -17.57
C TYR A 171 0.43 -1.13 -18.91
N ALA A 172 -0.90 -1.01 -18.87
CA ALA A 172 -1.77 -1.14 -20.04
C ALA A 172 -1.53 -0.06 -21.12
N ASP A 173 -1.01 1.13 -20.73
CA ASP A 173 -0.61 2.19 -21.67
C ASP A 173 0.74 1.92 -22.36
N GLY A 174 1.38 0.79 -22.06
CA GLY A 174 2.71 0.43 -22.54
C GLY A 174 3.87 0.88 -21.64
N SER A 175 3.61 1.64 -20.58
CA SER A 175 4.63 2.08 -19.63
C SER A 175 5.26 0.90 -18.88
N ILE A 176 6.51 1.07 -18.46
CA ILE A 176 7.26 0.09 -17.66
C ILE A 176 7.78 0.77 -16.40
N GLY A 177 7.46 0.17 -15.24
CA GLY A 177 8.08 0.48 -13.97
C GLY A 177 9.09 -0.60 -13.59
N SER A 178 10.28 -0.20 -13.14
CA SER A 178 11.29 -1.11 -12.58
C SER A 178 11.64 -0.64 -11.17
N ILE A 179 11.58 -1.56 -10.20
CA ILE A 179 11.89 -1.30 -8.80
C ILE A 179 13.04 -2.22 -8.39
N ASP A 180 14.18 -1.63 -8.04
CA ASP A 180 15.28 -2.36 -7.40
C ASP A 180 15.19 -2.08 -5.88
N TYR A 181 14.65 -3.03 -5.12
CA TYR A 181 14.55 -2.98 -3.67
C TYR A 181 15.61 -3.91 -3.07
N PHE A 182 16.47 -3.38 -2.19
CA PHE A 182 17.52 -4.20 -1.58
C PHE A 182 17.90 -3.73 -0.19
N ALA A 183 18.30 -4.69 0.65
CA ALA A 183 18.70 -4.51 2.04
C ALA A 183 20.21 -4.72 2.26
N THR A 184 20.94 -5.21 1.27
CA THR A 184 22.38 -5.54 1.36
C THR A 184 23.30 -4.34 1.16
N GLY A 185 22.78 -3.18 0.74
CA GLY A 185 23.59 -1.99 0.52
C GLY A 185 23.94 -1.27 1.83
N ASN A 186 25.09 -0.59 1.83
CA ASN A 186 25.44 0.34 2.91
C ASN A 186 24.60 1.61 2.81
N LYS A 187 24.18 2.13 3.96
CA LYS A 187 23.52 3.44 4.08
C LYS A 187 24.55 4.54 4.16
#